data_74127d819cf7e6216c676fd0cbf5eff0
#
_entry.id   74127d819cf7e6216c676fd0cbf5eff0
#
_cell.length_a   1.000
_cell.length_b   1.000
_cell.length_c   1.000
_cell.angle_alpha   90.00
_cell.angle_beta   90.00
_cell.angle_gamma   90.00
#
_symmetry.space_group_name_H-M   'P 1'
#
loop_
_entity.id
_entity.type
_entity.pdbx_description
1 polymer ?
#
loop_
_entity_poly.entity_id
_entity_poly.type
_entity_poly.pdbx_seq_one_letter_code
_entity_poly.pdbx_strand_id
1 'polypeptide(L)'
;MKAGILCPISALPSSYGVGDFGKNAYTFVDQLKKSDVKIWQILPLNPLAYGNSPYQPYSSYAGDELYIDLEDLVKDGLLEKGELKTFNKQAETVEYEAVRAHKEDLLRLAYKRFEFNDDFKQFVEDNKWVEGYALFRTFKLTNEGKPWTEWHEKYKEFPKHQSFELLPFEKEINYQEFLQYYFFKQWYALKKYANDQGIMIIGDMPIYVGLDSADCWLDQEDFLLEEDGTPSFVAGVPPDYFSEFGQRWGNPIYDWDHLEKTNFKFWIDRIHSANKLYDEVRIDHFRGFDTYWKIPASEPTAVVGEWVEAPGYALFDKLFEEYPDTHILAEDLGLLRDEVYELRDHYNFKGMYIFQFHYKDEFDFDKVVVYSGTHDNDTLMGWYSNLDEDTVKEVDLLLEGYKERKKHRQMIHYCMDLPAESVIIPVWDLLGEPETSRFNTPGTIGSPNWEWKMSRFTELNKEMKFMKKIIHDTNRDETL
;
A
#
# COMPACT_ATOMS: atom_id res chain seq x y z
N MET A 1 16.17 10.14 -16.78
CA MET A 1 15.25 10.59 -15.70
C MET A 1 13.85 10.05 -15.98
N LYS A 2 13.03 9.81 -14.95
CA LYS A 2 11.72 9.15 -15.10
C LYS A 2 10.62 10.00 -14.48
N ALA A 3 9.43 9.95 -15.08
CA ALA A 3 8.20 10.48 -14.50
C ALA A 3 7.26 9.35 -14.08
N GLY A 4 6.56 9.51 -12.98
CA GLY A 4 5.61 8.57 -12.44
C GLY A 4 4.28 9.19 -12.01
N ILE A 5 3.29 8.34 -11.86
CA ILE A 5 1.99 8.69 -11.28
C ILE A 5 1.71 7.74 -10.10
N LEU A 6 1.36 8.32 -8.94
CA LEU A 6 0.78 7.59 -7.82
C LEU A 6 -0.73 7.52 -8.03
N CYS A 7 -1.24 6.32 -8.25
CA CYS A 7 -2.67 6.08 -8.38
C CYS A 7 -3.01 4.71 -7.76
N PRO A 8 -3.71 4.68 -6.61
CA PRO A 8 -4.18 3.44 -6.03
C PRO A 8 -5.10 2.69 -7.00
N ILE A 9 -5.05 1.36 -7.01
CA ILE A 9 -5.95 0.54 -7.82
C ILE A 9 -7.42 0.88 -7.50
N SER A 10 -7.75 1.04 -6.22
CA SER A 10 -9.11 1.41 -5.77
C SER A 10 -9.63 2.72 -6.36
N ALA A 11 -8.73 3.65 -6.72
CA ALA A 11 -9.05 4.97 -7.26
C ALA A 11 -9.33 4.98 -8.78
N LEU A 12 -9.15 3.86 -9.47
CA LEU A 12 -9.48 3.74 -10.88
C LEU A 12 -11.00 3.71 -11.11
N PRO A 13 -11.50 4.20 -12.26
CA PRO A 13 -12.90 4.01 -12.63
C PRO A 13 -13.27 2.52 -12.68
N SER A 14 -14.47 2.18 -12.27
CA SER A 14 -14.97 0.80 -12.31
C SER A 14 -16.48 0.75 -12.51
N SER A 15 -16.95 -0.33 -13.09
CA SER A 15 -18.38 -0.65 -13.18
C SER A 15 -18.92 -1.28 -11.89
N TYR A 16 -18.07 -1.60 -10.93
CA TYR A 16 -18.40 -2.40 -9.74
C TYR A 16 -18.07 -1.72 -8.42
N GLY A 17 -17.97 -0.38 -8.44
CA GLY A 17 -17.88 0.46 -7.23
C GLY A 17 -16.48 0.68 -6.66
N VAL A 18 -15.50 -0.09 -7.08
CA VAL A 18 -14.07 0.06 -6.71
C VAL A 18 -13.21 -0.26 -7.91
N GLY A 19 -12.08 0.42 -8.08
CA GLY A 19 -11.09 0.06 -9.10
C GLY A 19 -10.58 -1.35 -8.86
N ASP A 20 -10.36 -2.09 -9.94
CA ASP A 20 -9.95 -3.49 -9.94
C ASP A 20 -8.94 -3.80 -11.05
N PHE A 21 -8.55 -5.06 -11.21
CA PHE A 21 -7.59 -5.52 -12.22
C PHE A 21 -8.20 -5.69 -13.62
N GLY A 22 -9.36 -5.09 -13.87
CA GLY A 22 -10.08 -5.21 -15.12
C GLY A 22 -9.63 -4.19 -16.17
N LYS A 23 -10.50 -4.05 -17.19
CA LYS A 23 -10.25 -3.23 -18.39
C LYS A 23 -9.72 -1.84 -18.10
N ASN A 24 -10.22 -1.15 -17.05
CA ASN A 24 -9.80 0.21 -16.75
C ASN A 24 -8.36 0.28 -16.22
N ALA A 25 -7.87 -0.74 -15.54
CA ALA A 25 -6.46 -0.81 -15.14
C ALA A 25 -5.54 -0.93 -16.36
N TYR A 26 -5.89 -1.79 -17.33
CA TYR A 26 -5.16 -1.88 -18.61
C TYR A 26 -5.23 -0.59 -19.41
N THR A 27 -6.41 0.05 -19.48
CA THR A 27 -6.56 1.38 -20.11
C THR A 27 -5.67 2.42 -19.44
N PHE A 28 -5.53 2.40 -18.12
CA PHE A 28 -4.65 3.31 -17.40
C PHE A 28 -3.18 3.06 -17.77
N VAL A 29 -2.74 1.82 -17.87
CA VAL A 29 -1.39 1.47 -18.37
C VAL A 29 -1.18 2.04 -19.78
N ASP A 30 -2.14 1.92 -20.69
CA ASP A 30 -2.05 2.48 -22.03
C ASP A 30 -1.93 4.00 -22.02
N GLN A 31 -2.64 4.69 -21.12
CA GLN A 31 -2.52 6.14 -20.93
C GLN A 31 -1.14 6.54 -20.41
N LEU A 32 -0.59 5.81 -19.44
CA LEU A 32 0.77 6.02 -18.95
C LEU A 32 1.79 5.89 -20.08
N LYS A 33 1.72 4.79 -20.82
CA LYS A 33 2.60 4.55 -21.98
C LYS A 33 2.52 5.65 -23.02
N LYS A 34 1.30 6.05 -23.41
CA LYS A 34 1.06 7.10 -24.41
C LYS A 34 1.60 8.46 -23.99
N SER A 35 1.72 8.69 -22.69
CA SER A 35 2.18 9.94 -22.11
C SER A 35 3.63 9.91 -21.62
N ASP A 36 4.38 8.87 -22.01
CA ASP A 36 5.79 8.65 -21.66
C ASP A 36 6.08 8.55 -20.16
N VAL A 37 5.04 8.26 -19.36
CA VAL A 37 5.16 7.95 -17.94
C VAL A 37 5.77 6.55 -17.79
N LYS A 38 6.75 6.40 -16.88
CA LYS A 38 7.54 5.17 -16.71
C LYS A 38 7.28 4.46 -15.38
N ILE A 39 6.61 5.12 -14.44
CA ILE A 39 6.37 4.60 -13.09
C ILE A 39 4.89 4.70 -12.77
N TRP A 40 4.32 3.59 -12.31
CA TRP A 40 3.03 3.55 -11.65
C TRP A 40 3.22 3.16 -10.20
N GLN A 41 3.06 4.10 -9.28
CA GLN A 41 3.09 3.79 -7.86
C GLN A 41 1.67 3.54 -7.35
N ILE A 42 1.52 2.50 -6.56
CA ILE A 42 0.25 2.09 -5.94
C ILE A 42 0.40 2.02 -4.42
N LEU A 43 -0.71 1.85 -3.73
CA LEU A 43 -0.75 1.55 -2.30
C LEU A 43 -0.78 0.04 -2.06
N PRO A 44 -0.61 -0.45 -0.80
CA PRO A 44 -0.64 -1.88 -0.51
C PRO A 44 -1.92 -2.54 -1.04
N LEU A 45 -1.77 -3.71 -1.66
CA LEU A 45 -2.87 -4.50 -2.25
C LEU A 45 -3.44 -5.54 -1.27
N ASN A 46 -2.97 -5.52 -0.03
CA ASN A 46 -3.31 -6.51 0.99
C ASN A 46 -4.76 -6.35 1.49
N PRO A 47 -5.37 -7.40 2.06
CA PRO A 47 -6.75 -7.38 2.50
C PRO A 47 -7.00 -6.33 3.57
N LEU A 48 -7.89 -5.37 3.27
CA LEU A 48 -8.23 -4.29 4.18
C LEU A 48 -8.92 -4.83 5.44
N ALA A 49 -8.47 -4.35 6.59
CA ALA A 49 -9.07 -4.65 7.89
C ALA A 49 -9.83 -3.42 8.44
N TYR A 50 -9.69 -3.15 9.72
CA TYR A 50 -10.40 -2.06 10.37
C TYR A 50 -10.13 -0.69 9.74
N GLY A 51 -11.20 0.08 9.50
CA GLY A 51 -11.13 1.43 8.96
C GLY A 51 -10.78 1.51 7.48
N ASN A 52 -10.76 0.38 6.76
CA ASN A 52 -10.40 0.28 5.34
C ASN A 52 -9.00 0.82 5.00
N SER A 53 -8.13 0.96 5.99
CA SER A 53 -6.75 1.39 5.78
C SER A 53 -5.92 0.25 5.17
N PRO A 54 -5.21 0.48 4.05
CA PRO A 54 -4.30 -0.51 3.48
C PRO A 54 -3.05 -0.74 4.35
N TYR A 55 -2.84 0.08 5.38
CA TYR A 55 -1.73 -0.02 6.33
C TYR A 55 -2.06 -0.82 7.61
N GLN A 56 -3.27 -1.37 7.68
CA GLN A 56 -3.72 -2.28 8.76
C GLN A 56 -4.34 -3.55 8.13
N PRO A 57 -3.59 -4.31 7.31
CA PRO A 57 -4.16 -5.43 6.58
C PRO A 57 -4.31 -6.68 7.44
N TYR A 58 -5.16 -7.61 7.00
CA TYR A 58 -5.29 -8.96 7.59
C TYR A 58 -4.10 -9.88 7.25
N SER A 59 -3.27 -9.51 6.29
CA SER A 59 -2.09 -10.28 5.90
C SER A 59 -1.08 -9.40 5.16
N SER A 60 0.20 -9.65 5.38
CA SER A 60 1.30 -9.04 4.61
C SER A 60 1.52 -9.71 3.25
N TYR A 61 0.94 -10.89 3.01
CA TYR A 61 1.16 -11.71 1.81
C TYR A 61 -0.05 -11.73 0.89
N ALA A 62 -1.25 -11.85 1.46
CA ALA A 62 -2.49 -11.99 0.71
C ALA A 62 -2.88 -10.71 -0.03
N GLY A 63 -3.65 -10.88 -1.10
CA GLY A 63 -4.29 -9.79 -1.82
C GLY A 63 -5.77 -9.65 -1.45
N ASP A 64 -6.29 -8.42 -1.58
CA ASP A 64 -7.70 -8.15 -1.31
C ASP A 64 -8.59 -8.58 -2.49
N GLU A 65 -9.55 -9.42 -2.22
CA GLU A 65 -10.51 -9.92 -3.20
C GLU A 65 -11.35 -8.81 -3.88
N LEU A 66 -11.38 -7.61 -3.31
CA LEU A 66 -12.02 -6.45 -3.94
C LEU A 66 -11.44 -6.10 -5.32
N TYR A 67 -10.16 -6.39 -5.53
CA TYR A 67 -9.47 -6.09 -6.79
C TYR A 67 -9.68 -7.13 -7.88
N ILE A 68 -10.32 -8.26 -7.58
CA ILE A 68 -10.64 -9.29 -8.59
C ILE A 68 -11.62 -8.72 -9.62
N ASP A 69 -11.25 -8.77 -10.89
CA ASP A 69 -12.11 -8.40 -12.01
C ASP A 69 -13.15 -9.49 -12.27
N LEU A 70 -14.41 -9.12 -12.17
CA LEU A 70 -15.53 -10.03 -12.39
C LEU A 70 -15.72 -10.40 -13.88
N GLU A 71 -15.35 -9.51 -14.80
CA GLU A 71 -15.46 -9.78 -16.25
C GLU A 71 -14.45 -10.84 -16.71
N ASP A 72 -13.32 -10.95 -16.02
CA ASP A 72 -12.34 -12.00 -16.30
C ASP A 72 -12.85 -13.38 -15.84
N LEU A 73 -13.62 -13.42 -14.76
CA LEU A 73 -14.32 -14.65 -14.35
C LEU A 73 -15.39 -15.10 -15.37
N VAL A 74 -15.97 -14.16 -16.11
CA VAL A 74 -16.86 -14.50 -17.24
C VAL A 74 -16.08 -15.13 -18.38
N LYS A 75 -14.89 -14.63 -18.70
CA LYS A 75 -14.03 -15.21 -19.73
C LYS A 75 -13.59 -16.64 -19.38
N ASP A 76 -13.36 -16.91 -18.11
CA ASP A 76 -13.02 -18.24 -17.60
C ASP A 76 -14.24 -19.17 -17.45
N GLY A 77 -15.46 -18.70 -17.79
CA GLY A 77 -16.69 -19.49 -17.74
C GLY A 77 -17.27 -19.71 -16.34
N LEU A 78 -16.77 -18.96 -15.32
CA LEU A 78 -17.21 -19.07 -13.94
C LEU A 78 -18.42 -18.19 -13.62
N LEU A 79 -18.62 -17.13 -14.42
CA LEU A 79 -19.79 -16.27 -14.37
C LEU A 79 -20.36 -16.10 -15.78
N GLU A 80 -21.64 -15.75 -15.84
CA GLU A 80 -22.30 -15.34 -17.10
C GLU A 80 -22.39 -13.81 -17.15
N LYS A 81 -22.26 -13.23 -18.34
CA LYS A 81 -22.36 -11.79 -18.53
C LYS A 81 -23.67 -11.20 -17.99
N GLY A 82 -24.76 -11.95 -18.07
CA GLY A 82 -26.07 -11.55 -17.54
C GLY A 82 -26.18 -11.53 -16.02
N GLU A 83 -25.24 -12.16 -15.31
CA GLU A 83 -25.18 -12.15 -13.85
C GLU A 83 -24.48 -10.91 -13.32
N LEU A 84 -23.63 -10.26 -14.14
CA LEU A 84 -22.94 -9.04 -13.77
C LEU A 84 -23.89 -7.85 -13.78
N LYS A 85 -24.07 -7.23 -12.63
CA LYS A 85 -24.79 -5.97 -12.47
C LYS A 85 -23.81 -4.87 -12.12
N THR A 86 -23.92 -3.73 -12.78
CA THR A 86 -23.13 -2.56 -12.43
C THR A 86 -23.52 -2.08 -11.04
N PHE A 87 -22.51 -1.63 -10.28
CA PHE A 87 -22.69 -1.13 -8.94
C PHE A 87 -21.88 0.17 -8.77
N ASN A 88 -22.54 1.26 -8.39
CA ASN A 88 -21.91 2.57 -8.15
C ASN A 88 -20.94 3.04 -9.27
N LYS A 89 -21.28 2.77 -10.52
CA LYS A 89 -20.42 2.99 -11.71
C LYS A 89 -19.91 4.43 -11.85
N GLN A 90 -20.68 5.41 -11.41
CA GLN A 90 -20.34 6.83 -11.53
C GLN A 90 -19.96 7.48 -10.19
N ALA A 91 -19.83 6.69 -9.13
CA ALA A 91 -19.41 7.20 -7.84
C ALA A 91 -17.96 7.71 -7.89
N GLU A 92 -17.72 8.78 -7.15
CA GLU A 92 -16.38 9.36 -6.93
C GLU A 92 -15.79 8.92 -5.58
N THR A 93 -16.48 8.05 -4.88
CA THR A 93 -16.07 7.45 -3.62
C THR A 93 -16.37 5.95 -3.61
N VAL A 94 -15.58 5.20 -2.85
CA VAL A 94 -15.76 3.75 -2.65
C VAL A 94 -16.59 3.51 -1.39
N GLU A 95 -17.72 2.85 -1.53
CA GLU A 95 -18.52 2.34 -0.42
C GLU A 95 -18.09 0.90 -0.11
N TYR A 96 -16.98 0.73 0.63
CA TYR A 96 -16.29 -0.56 0.78
C TYR A 96 -17.20 -1.70 1.22
N GLU A 97 -18.02 -1.52 2.25
CA GLU A 97 -18.90 -2.59 2.76
C GLU A 97 -19.93 -3.02 1.72
N ALA A 98 -20.55 -2.07 1.03
CA ALA A 98 -21.52 -2.35 -0.01
C ALA A 98 -20.88 -3.03 -1.24
N VAL A 99 -19.66 -2.61 -1.61
CA VAL A 99 -18.87 -3.24 -2.68
C VAL A 99 -18.51 -4.67 -2.31
N ARG A 100 -18.07 -4.92 -1.06
CA ARG A 100 -17.77 -6.29 -0.59
C ARG A 100 -18.99 -7.18 -0.66
N ALA A 101 -20.12 -6.74 -0.16
CA ALA A 101 -21.36 -7.51 -0.20
C ALA A 101 -21.76 -7.86 -1.65
N HIS A 102 -21.65 -6.88 -2.56
CA HIS A 102 -21.97 -7.08 -3.97
C HIS A 102 -21.03 -8.08 -4.66
N LYS A 103 -19.73 -7.97 -4.44
CA LYS A 103 -18.72 -8.88 -5.04
C LYS A 103 -18.75 -10.27 -4.41
N GLU A 104 -18.98 -10.37 -3.10
CA GLU A 104 -18.97 -11.65 -2.38
C GLU A 104 -19.96 -12.66 -2.98
N ASP A 105 -21.19 -12.23 -3.28
CA ASP A 105 -22.21 -13.12 -3.86
C ASP A 105 -21.74 -13.68 -5.23
N LEU A 106 -21.12 -12.85 -6.05
CA LEU A 106 -20.60 -13.24 -7.37
C LEU A 106 -19.35 -14.12 -7.26
N LEU A 107 -18.45 -13.81 -6.35
CA LEU A 107 -17.25 -14.62 -6.10
C LEU A 107 -17.62 -16.01 -5.56
N ARG A 108 -18.60 -16.10 -4.64
CA ARG A 108 -19.16 -17.38 -4.17
C ARG A 108 -19.79 -18.18 -5.31
N LEU A 109 -20.52 -17.52 -6.20
CA LEU A 109 -21.11 -18.17 -7.37
C LEU A 109 -20.04 -18.70 -8.31
N ALA A 110 -19.00 -17.91 -8.59
CA ALA A 110 -17.87 -18.32 -9.42
C ALA A 110 -17.15 -19.53 -8.80
N TYR A 111 -16.91 -19.51 -7.49
CA TYR A 111 -16.29 -20.63 -6.79
C TYR A 111 -17.09 -21.93 -6.89
N LYS A 112 -18.42 -21.89 -6.82
CA LYS A 112 -19.26 -23.08 -6.99
C LYS A 112 -19.12 -23.75 -8.35
N ARG A 113 -18.67 -23.00 -9.37
CA ARG A 113 -18.44 -23.48 -10.73
C ARG A 113 -16.98 -23.77 -11.04
N PHE A 114 -16.08 -23.41 -10.11
CA PHE A 114 -14.65 -23.61 -10.27
C PHE A 114 -14.28 -25.08 -10.12
N GLU A 115 -13.50 -25.57 -11.06
CA GLU A 115 -12.88 -26.90 -10.99
C GLU A 115 -11.41 -26.76 -10.62
N PHE A 116 -10.98 -27.47 -9.57
CA PHE A 116 -9.58 -27.46 -9.12
C PHE A 116 -8.70 -28.04 -10.22
N ASN A 117 -7.96 -27.18 -10.89
CA ASN A 117 -7.02 -27.52 -11.94
C ASN A 117 -5.59 -27.57 -11.43
N ASP A 118 -4.66 -27.98 -12.30
CA ASP A 118 -3.25 -28.13 -11.90
C ASP A 118 -2.59 -26.76 -11.64
N ASP A 119 -2.99 -25.71 -12.33
CA ASP A 119 -2.47 -24.33 -12.09
C ASP A 119 -2.84 -23.84 -10.69
N PHE A 120 -4.07 -24.10 -10.24
CA PHE A 120 -4.50 -23.77 -8.88
C PHE A 120 -3.71 -24.55 -7.84
N LYS A 121 -3.52 -25.85 -8.03
CA LYS A 121 -2.73 -26.69 -7.11
C LYS A 121 -1.29 -26.21 -7.04
N GLN A 122 -0.69 -25.90 -8.19
CA GLN A 122 0.67 -25.36 -8.25
C GLN A 122 0.78 -24.02 -7.55
N PHE A 123 -0.21 -23.12 -7.70
CA PHE A 123 -0.25 -21.86 -6.99
C PHE A 123 -0.21 -22.03 -5.46
N VAL A 124 -1.04 -22.93 -4.93
CA VAL A 124 -1.07 -23.22 -3.47
C VAL A 124 0.24 -23.86 -3.02
N GLU A 125 0.80 -24.76 -3.82
CA GLU A 125 2.07 -25.42 -3.53
C GLU A 125 3.26 -24.43 -3.51
N ASP A 126 3.30 -23.49 -4.44
CA ASP A 126 4.36 -22.48 -4.56
C ASP A 126 4.23 -21.36 -3.52
N ASN A 127 3.04 -21.17 -2.94
CA ASN A 127 2.72 -20.08 -2.01
C ASN A 127 2.20 -20.62 -0.67
N LYS A 128 3.08 -21.21 0.13
CA LYS A 128 2.71 -21.88 1.41
C LYS A 128 1.96 -20.96 2.40
N TRP A 129 2.17 -19.65 2.33
CA TRP A 129 1.45 -18.68 3.15
C TRP A 129 -0.07 -18.71 2.89
N VAL A 130 -0.51 -19.15 1.70
CA VAL A 130 -1.93 -19.19 1.31
C VAL A 130 -2.74 -20.08 2.24
N GLU A 131 -2.21 -21.24 2.62
CA GLU A 131 -2.88 -22.19 3.53
C GLU A 131 -3.14 -21.54 4.90
N GLY A 132 -2.13 -20.89 5.46
CA GLY A 132 -2.25 -20.19 6.76
C GLY A 132 -3.23 -19.01 6.71
N TYR A 133 -3.18 -18.22 5.65
CA TYR A 133 -4.12 -17.12 5.45
C TYR A 133 -5.57 -17.61 5.26
N ALA A 134 -5.78 -18.63 4.44
CA ALA A 134 -7.10 -19.22 4.22
C ALA A 134 -7.69 -19.77 5.52
N LEU A 135 -6.86 -20.38 6.35
CA LEU A 135 -7.25 -20.86 7.66
C LEU A 135 -7.63 -19.72 8.61
N PHE A 136 -6.82 -18.65 8.68
CA PHE A 136 -7.13 -17.46 9.46
C PHE A 136 -8.48 -16.87 9.07
N ARG A 137 -8.73 -16.68 7.78
CA ARG A 137 -9.99 -16.14 7.28
C ARG A 137 -11.19 -17.03 7.62
N THR A 138 -11.01 -18.34 7.49
CA THR A 138 -12.04 -19.34 7.81
C THR A 138 -12.38 -19.29 9.29
N PHE A 139 -11.38 -19.25 10.17
CA PHE A 139 -11.62 -19.16 11.62
C PHE A 139 -12.21 -17.82 12.04
N LYS A 140 -11.81 -16.74 11.38
CA LYS A 140 -12.41 -15.42 11.61
C LYS A 140 -13.91 -15.42 11.32
N LEU A 141 -14.33 -16.01 10.20
CA LEU A 141 -15.75 -16.19 9.88
C LEU A 141 -16.47 -17.08 10.89
N THR A 142 -15.83 -18.18 11.30
CA THR A 142 -16.38 -19.10 12.30
C THR A 142 -16.59 -18.43 13.67
N ASN A 143 -15.75 -17.44 13.98
CA ASN A 143 -15.81 -16.65 15.21
C ASN A 143 -16.49 -15.28 15.00
N GLU A 144 -17.45 -15.18 14.08
CA GLU A 144 -18.29 -14.00 13.86
C GLU A 144 -17.52 -12.72 13.51
N GLY A 145 -16.37 -12.85 12.87
CA GLY A 145 -15.50 -11.72 12.47
C GLY A 145 -14.69 -11.10 13.62
N LYS A 146 -14.76 -11.66 14.82
CA LYS A 146 -14.00 -11.16 15.98
C LYS A 146 -12.48 -11.19 15.73
N PRO A 147 -11.70 -10.30 16.38
CA PRO A 147 -10.24 -10.42 16.40
C PRO A 147 -9.81 -11.79 16.93
N TRP A 148 -8.68 -12.32 16.42
CA TRP A 148 -8.22 -13.66 16.82
C TRP A 148 -7.90 -13.75 18.33
N THR A 149 -7.56 -12.66 18.97
CA THR A 149 -7.33 -12.59 20.41
C THR A 149 -8.58 -12.88 21.23
N GLU A 150 -9.77 -12.72 20.65
CA GLU A 150 -11.07 -13.00 21.26
C GLU A 150 -11.68 -14.36 20.84
N TRP A 151 -11.00 -15.12 19.99
CA TRP A 151 -11.47 -16.43 19.59
C TRP A 151 -11.43 -17.43 20.74
N HIS A 152 -12.24 -18.48 20.64
CA HIS A 152 -12.13 -19.60 21.57
C HIS A 152 -10.71 -20.18 21.50
N GLU A 153 -10.14 -20.57 22.63
CA GLU A 153 -8.76 -21.03 22.81
C GLU A 153 -8.33 -22.05 21.76
N LYS A 154 -9.17 -23.02 21.42
CA LYS A 154 -8.85 -24.05 20.40
C LYS A 154 -8.50 -23.46 19.01
N TYR A 155 -9.09 -22.32 18.62
CA TYR A 155 -8.77 -21.63 17.36
C TYR A 155 -7.59 -20.69 17.53
N LYS A 156 -7.51 -20.01 18.67
CA LYS A 156 -6.41 -19.09 19.00
C LYS A 156 -5.08 -19.83 19.02
N GLU A 157 -5.03 -21.01 19.64
CA GLU A 157 -3.84 -21.83 19.82
C GLU A 157 -3.62 -22.86 18.70
N PHE A 158 -4.47 -22.88 17.68
CA PHE A 158 -4.38 -23.86 16.61
C PHE A 158 -3.02 -23.87 15.88
N PRO A 159 -2.36 -22.72 15.58
CA PRO A 159 -1.04 -22.74 14.97
C PRO A 159 0.01 -23.52 15.77
N LYS A 160 -0.11 -23.51 17.10
CA LYS A 160 0.82 -24.21 18.01
C LYS A 160 0.47 -25.69 18.20
N HIS A 161 -0.81 -26.04 18.24
CA HIS A 161 -1.25 -27.36 18.73
C HIS A 161 -2.01 -28.19 17.71
N GLN A 162 -2.56 -27.61 16.64
CA GLN A 162 -3.38 -28.29 15.61
C GLN A 162 -4.38 -29.29 16.22
N SER A 163 -5.13 -28.84 17.21
CA SER A 163 -5.86 -29.67 18.18
C SER A 163 -7.13 -30.35 17.65
N PHE A 164 -7.51 -30.12 16.38
CA PHE A 164 -8.71 -30.70 15.76
C PHE A 164 -8.57 -30.81 14.24
N GLU A 165 -9.47 -31.61 13.64
CA GLU A 165 -9.48 -31.86 12.20
C GLU A 165 -10.03 -30.70 11.41
N LEU A 166 -9.42 -30.39 10.27
CA LEU A 166 -9.81 -29.29 9.38
C LEU A 166 -10.91 -29.66 8.35
N LEU A 167 -11.23 -30.94 8.21
CA LEU A 167 -12.22 -31.42 7.24
C LEU A 167 -13.56 -30.65 7.27
N PRO A 168 -14.13 -30.29 8.44
CA PRO A 168 -15.35 -29.49 8.50
C PRO A 168 -15.23 -28.08 7.89
N PHE A 169 -14.03 -27.56 7.74
CA PHE A 169 -13.72 -26.22 7.23
C PHE A 169 -13.21 -26.24 5.80
N GLU A 170 -12.93 -27.39 5.23
CA GLU A 170 -12.28 -27.56 3.91
C GLU A 170 -12.93 -26.70 2.81
N LYS A 171 -14.25 -26.66 2.77
CA LYS A 171 -14.98 -25.88 1.73
C LYS A 171 -14.68 -24.38 1.83
N GLU A 172 -14.60 -23.83 3.03
CA GLU A 172 -14.30 -22.40 3.23
C GLU A 172 -12.82 -22.11 3.02
N ILE A 173 -11.94 -22.99 3.49
CA ILE A 173 -10.49 -22.89 3.23
C ILE A 173 -10.23 -22.84 1.73
N ASN A 174 -10.80 -23.79 0.97
CA ASN A 174 -10.65 -23.84 -0.48
C ASN A 174 -11.22 -22.59 -1.19
N TYR A 175 -12.30 -22.01 -0.67
CA TYR A 175 -12.83 -20.75 -1.19
C TYR A 175 -11.84 -19.58 -0.96
N GLN A 176 -11.25 -19.46 0.21
CA GLN A 176 -10.25 -18.45 0.49
C GLN A 176 -8.99 -18.63 -0.38
N GLU A 177 -8.56 -19.85 -0.63
CA GLU A 177 -7.46 -20.16 -1.55
C GLU A 177 -7.83 -19.81 -3.00
N PHE A 178 -9.06 -20.09 -3.44
CA PHE A 178 -9.60 -19.69 -4.75
C PHE A 178 -9.55 -18.17 -4.95
N LEU A 179 -9.91 -17.38 -3.95
CA LEU A 179 -9.83 -15.91 -4.01
C LEU A 179 -8.39 -15.45 -4.23
N GLN A 180 -7.44 -16.02 -3.49
CA GLN A 180 -6.02 -15.67 -3.64
C GLN A 180 -5.48 -16.11 -5.01
N TYR A 181 -5.84 -17.28 -5.49
CA TYR A 181 -5.45 -17.74 -6.82
C TYR A 181 -5.89 -16.76 -7.91
N TYR A 182 -7.15 -16.31 -7.92
CA TYR A 182 -7.63 -15.34 -8.91
C TYR A 182 -7.04 -13.96 -8.73
N PHE A 183 -6.86 -13.49 -7.52
CA PHE A 183 -6.16 -12.23 -7.26
C PHE A 183 -4.77 -12.25 -7.90
N PHE A 184 -3.94 -13.23 -7.60
CA PHE A 184 -2.57 -13.30 -8.10
C PHE A 184 -2.49 -13.56 -9.61
N LYS A 185 -3.37 -14.40 -10.14
CA LYS A 185 -3.49 -14.64 -11.59
C LYS A 185 -3.73 -13.33 -12.34
N GLN A 186 -4.68 -12.54 -11.88
CA GLN A 186 -5.04 -11.28 -12.53
C GLN A 186 -4.01 -10.18 -12.29
N TRP A 187 -3.48 -10.08 -11.08
CA TRP A 187 -2.45 -9.09 -10.75
C TRP A 187 -1.17 -9.31 -11.55
N TYR A 188 -0.65 -10.52 -11.59
CA TYR A 188 0.57 -10.79 -12.37
C TYR A 188 0.36 -10.60 -13.87
N ALA A 189 -0.82 -10.85 -14.41
CA ALA A 189 -1.14 -10.53 -15.78
C ALA A 189 -1.11 -9.02 -16.04
N LEU A 190 -1.69 -8.21 -15.16
CA LEU A 190 -1.67 -6.75 -15.24
C LEU A 190 -0.25 -6.19 -15.07
N LYS A 191 0.49 -6.68 -14.06
CA LYS A 191 1.89 -6.28 -13.82
C LYS A 191 2.76 -6.57 -15.04
N LYS A 192 2.64 -7.79 -15.59
CA LYS A 192 3.37 -8.15 -16.81
C LYS A 192 3.00 -7.23 -17.97
N TYR A 193 1.72 -6.92 -18.16
CA TYR A 193 1.28 -6.00 -19.20
C TYR A 193 1.92 -4.62 -19.04
N ALA A 194 1.95 -4.07 -17.82
CA ALA A 194 2.60 -2.79 -17.53
C ALA A 194 4.11 -2.84 -17.82
N ASN A 195 4.79 -3.90 -17.36
CA ASN A 195 6.22 -4.09 -17.60
C ASN A 195 6.55 -4.24 -19.10
N ASP A 196 5.74 -4.97 -19.87
CA ASP A 196 5.88 -5.12 -21.33
C ASP A 196 5.71 -3.76 -22.05
N GLN A 197 5.00 -2.80 -21.46
CA GLN A 197 4.89 -1.41 -21.93
C GLN A 197 6.05 -0.51 -21.45
N GLY A 198 6.99 -1.05 -20.68
CA GLY A 198 8.10 -0.30 -20.09
C GLY A 198 7.71 0.54 -18.88
N ILE A 199 6.64 0.16 -18.17
CA ILE A 199 6.16 0.81 -16.96
C ILE A 199 6.52 -0.06 -15.76
N MET A 200 7.27 0.52 -14.82
CA MET A 200 7.63 -0.08 -13.55
C MET A 200 6.54 0.17 -12.53
N ILE A 201 6.23 -0.82 -11.71
CA ILE A 201 5.27 -0.71 -10.62
C ILE A 201 6.01 -0.57 -9.30
N ILE A 202 5.80 0.54 -8.59
CA ILE A 202 6.24 0.72 -7.21
C ILE A 202 5.05 0.38 -6.30
N GLY A 203 5.26 -0.63 -5.45
CA GLY A 203 4.29 -0.98 -4.41
C GLY A 203 4.62 -0.34 -3.07
N ASP A 204 3.88 -0.73 -2.06
CA ASP A 204 4.01 -0.17 -0.72
C ASP A 204 3.85 -1.27 0.33
N MET A 205 4.57 -1.15 1.44
CA MET A 205 4.57 -2.12 2.53
C MET A 205 4.64 -1.39 3.87
N PRO A 206 3.61 -1.53 4.74
CA PRO A 206 3.68 -1.03 6.10
C PRO A 206 4.80 -1.72 6.87
N ILE A 207 5.56 -1.00 7.70
CA ILE A 207 6.56 -1.63 8.57
C ILE A 207 5.90 -2.56 9.58
N TYR A 208 4.80 -2.16 10.18
CA TYR A 208 4.08 -2.97 11.15
C TYR A 208 2.96 -3.78 10.51
N VAL A 209 2.60 -4.89 11.15
CA VAL A 209 1.40 -5.67 10.82
C VAL A 209 0.27 -5.35 11.79
N GLY A 210 -0.96 -5.60 11.40
CA GLY A 210 -2.10 -5.51 12.30
C GLY A 210 -2.03 -6.60 13.38
N LEU A 211 -2.48 -6.30 14.61
CA LEU A 211 -2.65 -7.33 15.63
C LEU A 211 -3.64 -8.40 15.15
N ASP A 212 -4.77 -7.98 14.60
CA ASP A 212 -5.77 -8.87 14.01
C ASP A 212 -5.39 -9.23 12.56
N SER A 213 -4.36 -10.03 12.43
CA SER A 213 -3.83 -10.47 11.12
C SER A 213 -3.40 -11.93 11.17
N ALA A 214 -3.35 -12.56 9.99
CA ALA A 214 -2.79 -13.89 9.82
C ALA A 214 -1.32 -13.92 10.24
N ASP A 215 -0.55 -12.86 9.92
CA ASP A 215 0.86 -12.74 10.29
C ASP A 215 1.05 -12.89 11.80
N CYS A 216 0.32 -12.10 12.58
CA CYS A 216 0.45 -12.12 14.04
C CYS A 216 -0.10 -13.40 14.67
N TRP A 217 -1.20 -13.95 14.14
CA TRP A 217 -1.80 -15.17 14.67
C TRP A 217 -0.95 -16.42 14.38
N LEU A 218 -0.35 -16.50 13.19
CA LEU A 218 0.49 -17.65 12.80
C LEU A 218 1.86 -17.63 13.47
N ASP A 219 2.48 -16.45 13.55
CA ASP A 219 3.87 -16.28 13.98
C ASP A 219 3.93 -15.45 15.30
N GLN A 220 3.13 -15.83 16.29
CA GLN A 220 2.98 -15.09 17.55
C GLN A 220 4.33 -14.83 18.25
N GLU A 221 5.32 -15.71 18.09
CA GLU A 221 6.64 -15.60 18.71
C GLU A 221 7.49 -14.44 18.10
N ASP A 222 7.12 -13.96 16.91
CA ASP A 222 7.81 -12.84 16.26
C ASP A 222 7.43 -11.48 16.87
N PHE A 223 6.47 -11.45 17.81
CA PHE A 223 5.92 -10.25 18.41
C PHE A 223 5.96 -10.29 19.95
N LEU A 224 6.03 -9.10 20.57
CA LEU A 224 5.95 -8.96 22.02
C LEU A 224 4.49 -9.04 22.47
N LEU A 225 4.02 -10.25 22.72
CA LEU A 225 2.65 -10.56 23.15
C LEU A 225 2.63 -11.16 24.54
N GLU A 226 1.51 -10.95 25.26
CA GLU A 226 1.18 -11.68 26.47
C GLU A 226 0.69 -13.10 26.15
N GLU A 227 0.54 -13.96 27.15
CA GLU A 227 0.08 -15.35 26.98
C GLU A 227 -1.31 -15.45 26.31
N ASP A 228 -2.17 -14.47 26.53
CA ASP A 228 -3.50 -14.43 25.92
C ASP A 228 -3.54 -13.88 24.49
N GLY A 229 -2.37 -13.51 23.94
CA GLY A 229 -2.21 -12.95 22.59
C GLY A 229 -2.41 -11.44 22.52
N THR A 230 -2.68 -10.75 23.63
CA THR A 230 -2.73 -9.28 23.65
C THR A 230 -1.32 -8.69 23.57
N PRO A 231 -1.12 -7.51 22.98
CA PRO A 231 0.22 -6.92 22.86
C PRO A 231 0.71 -6.42 24.23
N SER A 232 1.98 -6.69 24.56
CA SER A 232 2.64 -6.09 25.72
C SER A 232 2.99 -4.63 25.46
N PHE A 233 3.35 -4.32 24.22
CA PHE A 233 3.70 -3.00 23.72
C PHE A 233 3.08 -2.78 22.34
N VAL A 234 2.86 -1.50 22.01
CA VAL A 234 2.33 -1.10 20.70
C VAL A 234 3.19 -0.04 20.05
N ALA A 235 3.11 0.00 18.73
CA ALA A 235 3.81 0.97 17.90
C ALA A 235 3.12 2.34 17.86
N GLY A 236 3.89 3.35 17.54
CA GLY A 236 3.43 4.71 17.34
C GLY A 236 4.60 5.68 17.18
N VAL A 237 4.33 6.95 17.35
CA VAL A 237 5.31 8.04 17.39
C VAL A 237 5.03 8.95 18.58
N PRO A 238 6.07 9.51 19.20
CA PRO A 238 5.91 10.38 20.37
C PRO A 238 5.22 11.70 20.00
N PRO A 239 4.78 12.48 21.01
CA PRO A 239 4.33 13.84 20.81
C PRO A 239 5.29 14.68 19.98
N ASP A 240 4.76 15.46 19.06
CA ASP A 240 5.47 16.40 18.22
C ASP A 240 4.69 17.70 18.04
N TYR A 241 5.14 18.58 17.12
CA TYR A 241 4.46 19.85 16.85
C TYR A 241 3.05 19.67 16.24
N PHE A 242 2.77 18.51 15.65
CA PHE A 242 1.49 18.21 14.98
C PHE A 242 0.51 17.47 15.88
N SER A 243 1.00 16.77 16.92
CA SER A 243 0.18 15.99 17.83
C SER A 243 0.69 16.08 19.27
N GLU A 244 -0.09 16.72 20.14
CA GLU A 244 0.20 16.86 21.58
C GLU A 244 0.33 15.51 22.30
N PHE A 245 -0.39 14.49 21.82
CA PHE A 245 -0.42 13.14 22.43
C PHE A 245 0.39 12.12 21.62
N GLY A 246 1.06 12.54 20.55
CA GLY A 246 1.66 11.64 19.57
C GLY A 246 0.62 10.82 18.82
N GLN A 247 1.06 9.77 18.16
CA GLN A 247 0.17 8.84 17.45
C GLN A 247 0.38 7.43 18.01
N ARG A 248 -0.67 6.86 18.58
CA ARG A 248 -0.72 5.47 19.04
C ARG A 248 -1.36 4.63 17.93
N TRP A 249 -0.56 3.89 17.17
CA TRP A 249 -1.07 3.10 16.04
C TRP A 249 -1.68 1.76 16.47
N GLY A 250 -1.24 1.21 17.59
CA GLY A 250 -1.80 -0.01 18.15
C GLY A 250 -1.27 -1.32 17.56
N ASN A 251 -0.40 -1.27 16.56
CA ASN A 251 0.28 -2.45 16.01
C ASN A 251 1.17 -3.10 17.08
N PRO A 252 1.27 -4.44 17.14
CA PRO A 252 2.22 -5.11 18.03
C PRO A 252 3.66 -4.77 17.64
N ILE A 253 4.54 -4.72 18.62
CA ILE A 253 5.98 -4.54 18.43
C ILE A 253 6.62 -5.89 18.11
N TYR A 254 7.58 -5.90 17.18
CA TYR A 254 8.39 -7.08 16.88
C TYR A 254 9.28 -7.49 18.04
N ASP A 255 9.40 -8.80 18.29
CA ASP A 255 10.45 -9.36 19.15
C ASP A 255 11.74 -9.48 18.31
N TRP A 256 12.51 -8.38 18.27
CA TRP A 256 13.74 -8.34 17.48
C TRP A 256 14.79 -9.36 17.93
N ASP A 257 14.82 -9.73 19.21
CA ASP A 257 15.74 -10.77 19.72
C ASP A 257 15.36 -12.15 19.16
N HIS A 258 14.07 -12.44 19.06
CA HIS A 258 13.59 -13.68 18.45
C HIS A 258 13.84 -13.67 16.93
N LEU A 259 13.52 -12.57 16.25
CA LEU A 259 13.75 -12.43 14.81
C LEU A 259 15.22 -12.60 14.43
N GLU A 260 16.14 -12.07 15.21
CA GLU A 260 17.58 -12.25 14.97
C GLU A 260 17.98 -13.72 15.11
N LYS A 261 17.51 -14.44 16.14
CA LYS A 261 17.74 -15.86 16.35
C LYS A 261 17.21 -16.74 15.22
N THR A 262 16.15 -16.30 14.55
CA THR A 262 15.55 -16.98 13.38
C THR A 262 16.10 -16.44 12.04
N ASN A 263 17.24 -15.73 12.06
CA ASN A 263 17.88 -15.09 10.91
C ASN A 263 16.93 -14.17 10.15
N PHE A 264 16.07 -13.44 10.84
CA PHE A 264 15.10 -12.50 10.28
C PHE A 264 14.16 -13.10 9.24
N LYS A 265 13.90 -14.40 9.32
CA LYS A 265 13.11 -15.12 8.31
C LYS A 265 11.78 -14.42 7.98
N PHE A 266 11.03 -14.00 9.00
CA PHE A 266 9.77 -13.27 8.83
C PHE A 266 9.94 -12.04 7.91
N TRP A 267 10.94 -11.20 8.16
CA TRP A 267 11.20 -9.99 7.39
C TRP A 267 11.72 -10.28 5.99
N ILE A 268 12.62 -11.23 5.85
CA ILE A 268 13.22 -11.61 4.56
C ILE A 268 12.15 -12.17 3.64
N ASP A 269 11.34 -13.10 4.12
CA ASP A 269 10.23 -13.67 3.34
C ASP A 269 9.21 -12.61 2.94
N ARG A 270 8.89 -11.69 3.84
CA ARG A 270 7.95 -10.60 3.60
C ARG A 270 8.45 -9.62 2.52
N ILE A 271 9.69 -9.15 2.65
CA ILE A 271 10.27 -8.22 1.66
C ILE A 271 10.44 -8.93 0.31
N HIS A 272 10.90 -10.17 0.29
CA HIS A 272 11.03 -10.96 -0.93
C HIS A 272 9.69 -11.15 -1.64
N SER A 273 8.63 -11.47 -0.90
CA SER A 273 7.26 -11.58 -1.45
C SER A 273 6.76 -10.25 -2.02
N ALA A 274 7.02 -9.14 -1.35
CA ALA A 274 6.68 -7.81 -1.86
C ALA A 274 7.44 -7.48 -3.15
N ASN A 275 8.73 -7.85 -3.26
CA ASN A 275 9.51 -7.64 -4.49
C ASN A 275 9.11 -8.57 -5.65
N LYS A 276 8.42 -9.69 -5.39
CA LYS A 276 7.75 -10.46 -6.46
C LYS A 276 6.46 -9.76 -6.92
N LEU A 277 5.74 -9.20 -5.97
CA LEU A 277 4.47 -8.54 -6.23
C LEU A 277 4.66 -7.22 -6.98
N TYR A 278 5.73 -6.48 -6.70
CA TYR A 278 6.08 -5.19 -7.27
C TYR A 278 7.49 -5.21 -7.89
N ASP A 279 7.83 -4.22 -8.70
CA ASP A 279 9.19 -4.05 -9.24
C ASP A 279 10.12 -3.34 -8.25
N GLU A 280 9.55 -2.49 -7.40
CA GLU A 280 10.18 -1.83 -6.27
C GLU A 280 9.15 -1.68 -5.16
N VAL A 281 9.56 -1.74 -3.90
CA VAL A 281 8.65 -1.58 -2.76
C VAL A 281 9.07 -0.39 -1.90
N ARG A 282 8.12 0.54 -1.69
CA ARG A 282 8.26 1.57 -0.66
C ARG A 282 8.01 0.92 0.69
N ILE A 283 8.94 1.08 1.61
CA ILE A 283 8.72 0.67 3.00
C ILE A 283 8.31 1.89 3.81
N ASP A 284 7.08 1.85 4.28
CA ASP A 284 6.49 2.87 5.14
C ASP A 284 7.19 2.89 6.50
N HIS A 285 7.41 4.10 7.04
CA HIS A 285 8.07 4.32 8.33
C HIS A 285 9.45 3.65 8.45
N PHE A 286 10.30 3.83 7.45
CA PHE A 286 11.62 3.20 7.36
C PHE A 286 12.50 3.44 8.59
N ARG A 287 12.34 4.58 9.28
CA ARG A 287 13.08 4.88 10.51
C ARG A 287 12.94 3.79 11.59
N GLY A 288 11.87 3.01 11.57
CA GLY A 288 11.64 1.92 12.51
C GLY A 288 12.68 0.79 12.44
N PHE A 289 13.51 0.74 11.38
CA PHE A 289 14.65 -0.16 11.28
C PHE A 289 15.91 0.38 11.96
N ASP A 290 15.93 1.66 12.30
CA ASP A 290 16.96 2.29 13.11
C ASP A 290 16.51 2.39 14.58
N THR A 291 15.44 3.13 14.85
CA THR A 291 14.80 3.24 16.15
C THR A 291 13.28 3.29 16.00
N TYR A 292 12.59 2.68 16.94
CA TYR A 292 11.13 2.70 17.00
C TYR A 292 10.65 3.17 18.38
N TRP A 293 9.48 3.81 18.40
CA TRP A 293 8.82 4.25 19.62
C TRP A 293 7.99 3.13 20.20
N LYS A 294 8.40 2.62 21.37
CA LYS A 294 7.74 1.50 22.05
C LYS A 294 6.84 2.02 23.16
N ILE A 295 5.55 1.84 23.01
CA ILE A 295 4.52 2.33 23.92
C ILE A 295 3.97 1.13 24.72
N PRO A 296 3.96 1.17 26.09
CA PRO A 296 3.27 0.15 26.87
C PRO A 296 1.80 0.05 26.43
N ALA A 297 1.29 -1.16 26.18
CA ALA A 297 -0.06 -1.35 25.64
C ALA A 297 -1.17 -0.81 26.57
N SER A 298 -0.88 -0.68 27.87
CA SER A 298 -1.79 -0.09 28.86
C SER A 298 -1.95 1.43 28.73
N GLU A 299 -1.03 2.10 28.04
CA GLU A 299 -1.08 3.56 27.88
C GLU A 299 -2.11 3.96 26.82
N PRO A 300 -3.00 4.94 27.10
CA PRO A 300 -4.05 5.35 26.18
C PRO A 300 -3.53 6.23 25.02
N THR A 301 -2.33 6.80 25.17
CA THR A 301 -1.71 7.71 24.20
C THR A 301 -0.24 7.32 23.96
N ALA A 302 0.41 8.02 23.04
CA ALA A 302 1.83 7.81 22.75
C ALA A 302 2.78 8.67 23.60
N VAL A 303 2.29 9.36 24.63
CA VAL A 303 3.10 10.24 25.49
C VAL A 303 4.13 9.45 26.29
N VAL A 304 3.74 8.30 26.83
CA VAL A 304 4.63 7.42 27.60
C VAL A 304 5.16 6.34 26.66
N GLY A 305 6.46 6.32 26.48
CA GLY A 305 7.14 5.33 25.65
C GLY A 305 8.67 5.50 25.74
N GLU A 306 9.37 4.71 24.97
CA GLU A 306 10.82 4.79 24.85
C GLU A 306 11.28 4.53 23.43
N TRP A 307 12.37 5.20 23.01
CA TRP A 307 13.08 4.87 21.79
C TRP A 307 13.92 3.61 21.98
N VAL A 308 13.73 2.64 21.10
CA VAL A 308 14.48 1.38 21.10
C VAL A 308 15.19 1.22 19.76
N GLU A 309 16.45 0.82 19.78
CA GLU A 309 17.21 0.51 18.58
C GLU A 309 16.73 -0.80 17.96
N ALA A 310 16.60 -0.82 16.62
CA ALA A 310 16.32 -2.01 15.83
C ALA A 310 17.59 -2.48 15.11
N PRO A 311 17.73 -3.78 14.82
CA PRO A 311 18.91 -4.35 14.16
C PRO A 311 18.84 -4.20 12.63
N GLY A 312 18.66 -2.97 12.13
CA GLY A 312 18.43 -2.69 10.70
C GLY A 312 19.59 -3.16 9.81
N TYR A 313 20.84 -2.90 10.20
CA TYR A 313 21.99 -3.38 9.44
C TYR A 313 22.04 -4.90 9.36
N ALA A 314 21.85 -5.61 10.46
CA ALA A 314 21.88 -7.06 10.47
C ALA A 314 20.75 -7.66 9.60
N LEU A 315 19.56 -7.06 9.64
CA LEU A 315 18.43 -7.46 8.79
C LEU A 315 18.76 -7.27 7.30
N PHE A 316 19.18 -6.07 6.89
CA PHE A 316 19.42 -5.78 5.48
C PHE A 316 20.66 -6.48 4.93
N ASP A 317 21.71 -6.69 5.74
CA ASP A 317 22.85 -7.51 5.35
C ASP A 317 22.38 -8.93 5.01
N LYS A 318 21.53 -9.52 5.86
CA LYS A 318 20.99 -10.85 5.62
C LYS A 318 20.04 -10.89 4.43
N LEU A 319 19.21 -9.87 4.24
CA LEU A 319 18.33 -9.76 3.08
C LEU A 319 19.12 -9.77 1.76
N PHE A 320 20.15 -8.93 1.66
CA PHE A 320 20.96 -8.82 0.43
C PHE A 320 21.92 -9.99 0.22
N GLU A 321 22.28 -10.73 1.28
CA GLU A 321 22.97 -12.01 1.17
C GLU A 321 22.10 -13.03 0.41
N GLU A 322 20.79 -13.08 0.72
CA GLU A 322 19.85 -14.04 0.12
C GLU A 322 19.24 -13.55 -1.19
N TYR A 323 18.90 -12.25 -1.27
CA TYR A 323 18.22 -11.63 -2.39
C TYR A 323 18.88 -10.31 -2.82
N PRO A 324 20.02 -10.39 -3.52
CA PRO A 324 20.81 -9.21 -3.89
C PRO A 324 20.09 -8.22 -4.83
N ASP A 325 19.10 -8.69 -5.59
CA ASP A 325 18.33 -7.89 -6.56
C ASP A 325 17.06 -7.27 -5.93
N THR A 326 17.03 -7.09 -4.61
CA THR A 326 15.91 -6.45 -3.93
C THR A 326 15.92 -4.94 -4.13
N HIS A 327 14.76 -4.36 -4.50
CA HIS A 327 14.60 -2.93 -4.71
C HIS A 327 13.69 -2.32 -3.65
N ILE A 328 14.22 -1.35 -2.90
CA ILE A 328 13.53 -0.69 -1.79
C ILE A 328 13.61 0.83 -1.95
N LEU A 329 12.46 1.49 -1.76
CA LEU A 329 12.31 2.92 -1.55
C LEU A 329 11.99 3.16 -0.06
N ALA A 330 12.76 4.01 0.60
CA ALA A 330 12.57 4.28 2.02
C ALA A 330 11.67 5.49 2.25
N GLU A 331 10.59 5.32 3.01
CA GLU A 331 9.86 6.47 3.53
C GLU A 331 10.63 7.01 4.76
N ASP A 332 11.28 8.15 4.56
CA ASP A 332 12.18 8.81 5.51
C ASP A 332 11.70 10.23 5.85
N LEU A 333 10.39 10.38 6.02
CA LEU A 333 9.75 11.65 6.35
C LEU A 333 9.74 11.93 7.85
N GLY A 334 9.62 13.20 8.22
CA GLY A 334 9.54 13.67 9.60
C GLY A 334 10.89 14.08 10.20
N LEU A 335 10.91 14.22 11.52
CA LEU A 335 12.13 14.56 12.27
C LEU A 335 12.95 13.29 12.54
N LEU A 336 14.05 13.15 11.83
CA LEU A 336 14.90 11.97 11.89
C LEU A 336 16.28 12.33 12.44
N ARG A 337 16.92 11.36 13.10
CA ARG A 337 18.33 11.44 13.46
C ARG A 337 19.22 11.01 12.29
N ASP A 338 20.46 11.42 12.30
CA ASP A 338 21.40 11.19 11.18
C ASP A 338 21.59 9.69 10.86
N GLU A 339 21.53 8.82 11.86
CA GLU A 339 21.70 7.38 11.73
C GLU A 339 20.63 6.73 10.82
N VAL A 340 19.45 7.33 10.71
CA VAL A 340 18.41 6.85 9.75
C VAL A 340 18.88 7.08 8.31
N TYR A 341 19.45 8.25 8.03
CA TYR A 341 20.00 8.56 6.71
C TYR A 341 21.24 7.73 6.40
N GLU A 342 22.10 7.48 7.41
CA GLU A 342 23.26 6.61 7.26
C GLU A 342 22.84 5.17 6.91
N LEU A 343 21.82 4.61 7.58
CA LEU A 343 21.28 3.29 7.28
C LEU A 343 20.71 3.24 5.86
N ARG A 344 19.89 4.21 5.47
CA ARG A 344 19.33 4.33 4.12
C ARG A 344 20.42 4.37 3.05
N ASP A 345 21.39 5.26 3.24
CA ASP A 345 22.46 5.52 2.26
C ASP A 345 23.44 4.35 2.16
N HIS A 346 23.66 3.60 3.25
CA HIS A 346 24.53 2.41 3.25
C HIS A 346 24.05 1.35 2.24
N TYR A 347 22.74 1.19 2.09
CA TYR A 347 22.15 0.25 1.12
C TYR A 347 21.72 0.92 -0.18
N ASN A 348 22.07 2.19 -0.39
CA ASN A 348 21.67 2.99 -1.54
C ASN A 348 20.15 3.07 -1.76
N PHE A 349 19.36 3.02 -0.71
CA PHE A 349 17.93 3.25 -0.82
C PHE A 349 17.66 4.72 -1.12
N LYS A 350 16.73 5.00 -2.03
CA LYS A 350 16.24 6.36 -2.22
C LYS A 350 15.27 6.71 -1.08
N GLY A 351 15.35 7.95 -0.61
CA GLY A 351 14.36 8.54 0.27
C GLY A 351 13.32 9.33 -0.49
N MET A 352 12.58 10.18 0.19
CA MET A 352 11.47 10.94 -0.38
C MET A 352 11.63 12.44 -0.16
N TYR A 353 11.48 13.23 -1.22
CA TYR A 353 11.29 14.66 -1.16
C TYR A 353 9.81 14.97 -1.43
N ILE A 354 9.13 15.66 -0.52
CA ILE A 354 7.75 16.07 -0.67
C ILE A 354 7.68 17.58 -0.84
N PHE A 355 7.25 18.06 -2.00
CA PHE A 355 7.17 19.49 -2.32
C PHE A 355 6.45 20.28 -1.22
N GLN A 356 5.30 19.82 -0.75
CA GLN A 356 4.52 20.48 0.29
C GLN A 356 5.29 20.72 1.59
N PHE A 357 6.28 19.87 1.91
CA PHE A 357 7.10 19.97 3.12
C PHE A 357 8.43 20.67 2.88
N HIS A 358 9.04 20.45 1.72
CA HIS A 358 10.47 20.68 1.50
C HIS A 358 10.79 21.75 0.44
N TYR A 359 9.80 22.48 -0.10
CA TYR A 359 10.04 23.45 -1.19
C TYR A 359 11.04 24.57 -0.84
N LYS A 360 11.39 24.75 0.44
CA LYS A 360 12.40 25.69 0.93
C LYS A 360 13.74 25.04 1.28
N ASP A 361 13.79 23.71 1.32
CA ASP A 361 14.93 22.98 1.84
C ASP A 361 15.91 22.63 0.72
N GLU A 362 17.18 22.58 1.07
CA GLU A 362 18.21 22.04 0.18
C GLU A 362 18.24 20.51 0.30
N PHE A 363 18.25 19.82 -0.83
CA PHE A 363 18.26 18.37 -0.91
C PHE A 363 19.35 17.86 -1.85
N ASP A 364 19.90 16.71 -1.52
CA ASP A 364 20.67 15.87 -2.45
C ASP A 364 19.67 15.06 -3.30
N PHE A 365 19.32 15.59 -4.47
CA PHE A 365 18.33 15.00 -5.36
C PHE A 365 18.75 13.65 -5.95
N ASP A 366 20.04 13.30 -5.87
CA ASP A 366 20.52 11.97 -6.27
C ASP A 366 20.06 10.88 -5.28
N LYS A 367 19.66 11.27 -4.07
CA LYS A 367 19.27 10.34 -3.00
C LYS A 367 17.77 10.23 -2.77
N VAL A 368 16.94 10.94 -3.53
CA VAL A 368 15.50 10.99 -3.27
C VAL A 368 14.67 10.83 -4.55
N VAL A 369 13.46 10.36 -4.36
CA VAL A 369 12.35 10.47 -5.32
C VAL A 369 11.55 11.70 -4.95
N VAL A 370 11.22 12.54 -5.93
CA VAL A 370 10.45 13.77 -5.74
C VAL A 370 8.96 13.49 -5.88
N TYR A 371 8.17 14.05 -4.96
CA TYR A 371 6.72 14.00 -4.97
C TYR A 371 6.12 15.42 -4.81
N SER A 372 5.01 15.71 -5.46
CA SER A 372 4.21 16.90 -5.14
C SER A 372 3.53 16.77 -3.78
N GLY A 373 3.13 15.58 -3.42
CA GLY A 373 2.55 15.11 -2.17
C GLY A 373 2.42 13.60 -2.21
N THR A 374 1.94 13.01 -1.12
CA THR A 374 1.63 11.57 -1.02
C THR A 374 0.15 11.36 -0.73
N HIS A 375 -0.26 10.11 -0.52
CA HIS A 375 -1.61 9.77 -0.07
C HIS A 375 -1.95 10.30 1.34
N ASP A 376 -0.94 10.64 2.14
CA ASP A 376 -1.09 11.20 3.50
C ASP A 376 -1.12 12.73 3.53
N ASN A 377 -0.71 13.38 2.45
CA ASN A 377 -0.78 14.82 2.32
C ASN A 377 -2.19 15.28 1.92
N ASP A 378 -2.47 16.55 2.14
CA ASP A 378 -3.57 17.21 1.44
C ASP A 378 -3.32 17.18 -0.07
N THR A 379 -4.38 17.33 -0.87
CA THR A 379 -4.20 17.58 -2.30
C THR A 379 -3.37 18.84 -2.50
N LEU A 380 -2.65 18.91 -3.59
CA LEU A 380 -1.78 20.06 -3.88
C LEU A 380 -2.57 21.39 -3.89
N MET A 381 -3.80 21.37 -4.39
CA MET A 381 -4.67 22.55 -4.38
C MET A 381 -5.29 22.83 -3.02
N GLY A 382 -5.62 21.78 -2.24
CA GLY A 382 -6.06 21.92 -0.85
C GLY A 382 -4.96 22.56 0.00
N TRP A 383 -3.75 22.02 -0.08
CA TRP A 383 -2.58 22.60 0.60
C TRP A 383 -2.36 24.06 0.24
N TYR A 384 -2.29 24.40 -1.06
CA TYR A 384 -2.06 25.77 -1.50
C TYR A 384 -3.16 26.72 -1.04
N SER A 385 -4.42 26.30 -1.05
CA SER A 385 -5.57 27.11 -0.63
C SER A 385 -5.62 27.38 0.89
N ASN A 386 -4.96 26.55 1.68
CA ASN A 386 -4.91 26.66 3.14
C ASN A 386 -3.64 27.35 3.65
N LEU A 387 -2.74 27.80 2.76
CA LEU A 387 -1.57 28.57 3.14
C LEU A 387 -1.94 29.98 3.62
N ASP A 388 -1.15 30.51 4.55
CA ASP A 388 -1.21 31.93 4.91
C ASP A 388 -0.69 32.83 3.78
N GLU A 389 -1.05 34.12 3.83
CA GLU A 389 -0.73 35.09 2.76
C GLU A 389 0.78 35.22 2.48
N ASP A 390 1.63 35.09 3.49
CA ASP A 390 3.08 35.24 3.31
C ASP A 390 3.67 33.99 2.68
N THR A 391 3.23 32.82 3.08
CA THR A 391 3.61 31.56 2.46
C THR A 391 3.13 31.46 1.00
N VAL A 392 1.92 31.94 0.70
CA VAL A 392 1.43 32.05 -0.71
C VAL A 392 2.37 32.87 -1.55
N LYS A 393 2.81 34.07 -1.06
CA LYS A 393 3.76 34.93 -1.79
C LYS A 393 5.09 34.22 -2.06
N GLU A 394 5.61 33.47 -1.09
CA GLU A 394 6.84 32.69 -1.25
C GLU A 394 6.70 31.61 -2.32
N VAL A 395 5.62 30.85 -2.28
CA VAL A 395 5.32 29.82 -3.28
C VAL A 395 5.11 30.45 -4.66
N ASP A 396 4.39 31.56 -4.74
CA ASP A 396 4.16 32.27 -6.00
C ASP A 396 5.46 32.81 -6.60
N LEU A 397 6.37 33.32 -5.77
CA LEU A 397 7.69 33.77 -6.21
C LEU A 397 8.54 32.58 -6.75
N LEU A 398 8.49 31.43 -6.06
CA LEU A 398 9.15 30.21 -6.52
C LEU A 398 8.63 29.77 -7.90
N LEU A 399 7.35 29.98 -8.16
CA LEU A 399 6.67 29.56 -9.39
C LEU A 399 6.64 30.64 -10.50
N GLU A 400 7.23 31.82 -10.32
CA GLU A 400 7.13 32.95 -11.24
C GLU A 400 7.60 32.62 -12.67
N GLY A 401 8.56 31.69 -12.80
CA GLY A 401 9.09 31.24 -14.11
C GLY A 401 8.15 30.30 -14.89
N TYR A 402 7.16 29.70 -14.23
CA TYR A 402 6.28 28.71 -14.83
C TYR A 402 5.00 29.35 -15.38
N LYS A 403 4.72 29.12 -16.67
CA LYS A 403 3.68 29.84 -17.44
C LYS A 403 2.35 29.14 -17.52
N GLU A 404 2.17 28.02 -16.85
CA GLU A 404 0.92 27.29 -16.78
C GLU A 404 -0.18 28.18 -16.17
N ARG A 405 -1.40 28.11 -16.72
CA ARG A 405 -2.54 28.92 -16.22
C ARG A 405 -3.11 28.41 -14.91
N LYS A 406 -2.97 27.11 -14.65
CA LYS A 406 -3.48 26.45 -13.45
C LYS A 406 -2.35 26.29 -12.43
N LYS A 407 -2.61 26.66 -11.17
CA LYS A 407 -1.61 26.67 -10.11
C LYS A 407 -1.01 25.29 -9.87
N HIS A 408 -1.84 24.22 -9.80
CA HIS A 408 -1.32 22.86 -9.63
C HIS A 408 -0.34 22.46 -10.74
N ARG A 409 -0.58 22.89 -11.98
CA ARG A 409 0.33 22.60 -13.09
C ARG A 409 1.67 23.32 -12.95
N GLN A 410 1.70 24.56 -12.42
CA GLN A 410 2.95 25.27 -12.13
C GLN A 410 3.76 24.51 -11.07
N MET A 411 3.12 24.08 -9.98
CA MET A 411 3.78 23.31 -8.93
C MET A 411 4.28 21.95 -9.43
N ILE A 412 3.50 21.26 -10.26
CA ILE A 412 3.92 20.00 -10.88
C ILE A 412 5.10 20.22 -11.81
N HIS A 413 5.08 21.28 -12.63
CA HIS A 413 6.20 21.61 -13.53
C HIS A 413 7.48 21.89 -12.72
N TYR A 414 7.37 22.66 -11.64
CA TYR A 414 8.47 22.88 -10.72
C TYR A 414 9.07 21.55 -10.19
N CYS A 415 8.23 20.63 -9.71
CA CYS A 415 8.69 19.32 -9.26
C CYS A 415 9.40 18.55 -10.39
N MET A 416 8.90 18.64 -11.60
CA MET A 416 9.47 17.95 -12.78
C MET A 416 10.82 18.55 -13.22
N ASP A 417 11.09 19.82 -12.92
CA ASP A 417 12.37 20.49 -13.20
C ASP A 417 13.48 20.13 -12.18
N LEU A 418 13.11 19.61 -11.00
CA LEU A 418 14.10 19.25 -10.00
C LEU A 418 15.02 18.12 -10.52
N PRO A 419 16.33 18.14 -10.23
CA PRO A 419 17.30 17.24 -10.85
C PRO A 419 17.31 15.83 -10.24
N ALA A 420 16.18 15.33 -9.77
CA ALA A 420 16.04 13.97 -9.28
C ALA A 420 15.87 12.97 -10.42
N GLU A 421 16.35 11.74 -10.22
CA GLU A 421 16.18 10.65 -11.18
C GLU A 421 14.70 10.36 -11.46
N SER A 422 13.86 10.38 -10.42
CA SER A 422 12.43 10.08 -10.51
C SER A 422 11.58 11.15 -9.84
N VAL A 423 10.48 11.52 -10.51
CA VAL A 423 9.43 12.42 -9.98
C VAL A 423 8.10 11.73 -10.11
N ILE A 424 7.33 11.63 -9.03
CA ILE A 424 6.04 10.95 -8.97
C ILE A 424 4.95 11.94 -8.51
N ILE A 425 3.89 12.04 -9.29
CA ILE A 425 2.78 12.94 -9.03
C ILE A 425 1.52 12.12 -8.69
N PRO A 426 0.89 12.35 -7.53
CA PRO A 426 -0.41 11.75 -7.23
C PRO A 426 -1.46 12.13 -8.27
N VAL A 427 -2.32 11.19 -8.63
CA VAL A 427 -3.35 11.41 -9.65
C VAL A 427 -4.30 12.55 -9.29
N TRP A 428 -4.66 12.72 -8.02
CA TRP A 428 -5.48 13.83 -7.55
C TRP A 428 -4.78 15.18 -7.68
N ASP A 429 -3.47 15.25 -7.51
CA ASP A 429 -2.68 16.46 -7.74
C ASP A 429 -2.61 16.79 -9.24
N LEU A 430 -2.41 15.77 -10.08
CA LEU A 430 -2.42 15.93 -11.53
C LEU A 430 -3.78 16.44 -12.04
N LEU A 431 -4.87 15.97 -11.47
CA LEU A 431 -6.22 16.43 -11.78
C LEU A 431 -6.52 17.84 -11.25
N GLY A 432 -5.76 18.32 -10.27
CA GLY A 432 -6.00 19.60 -9.59
C GLY A 432 -7.20 19.55 -8.65
N GLU A 433 -7.39 18.41 -8.00
CA GLU A 433 -8.50 18.15 -7.09
C GLU A 433 -8.43 19.05 -5.85
N PRO A 434 -9.58 19.47 -5.30
CA PRO A 434 -9.65 20.26 -4.06
C PRO A 434 -9.39 19.39 -2.82
N GLU A 435 -9.27 20.02 -1.64
CA GLU A 435 -9.10 19.38 -0.34
C GLU A 435 -10.11 18.24 -0.07
N THR A 436 -11.34 18.40 -0.54
CA THR A 436 -12.40 17.38 -0.38
C THR A 436 -12.08 16.03 -1.04
N SER A 437 -11.12 16.00 -1.93
CA SER A 437 -10.61 14.79 -2.59
C SER A 437 -9.34 14.21 -1.92
N ARG A 438 -8.97 14.72 -0.75
CA ARG A 438 -7.83 14.21 0.03
C ARG A 438 -8.01 12.72 0.30
N PHE A 439 -6.99 11.91 -0.02
CA PHE A 439 -7.09 10.46 0.03
C PHE A 439 -7.05 9.92 1.46
N ASN A 440 -6.15 10.45 2.30
CA ASN A 440 -6.06 10.10 3.72
C ASN A 440 -5.65 11.30 4.58
N THR A 441 -6.23 11.37 5.77
CA THR A 441 -5.81 12.30 6.83
C THR A 441 -5.21 11.48 7.98
N PRO A 442 -3.88 11.50 8.16
CA PRO A 442 -3.20 10.75 9.21
C PRO A 442 -3.80 11.03 10.59
N GLY A 443 -3.86 10.00 11.43
CA GLY A 443 -4.42 10.10 12.78
C GLY A 443 -5.96 10.08 12.83
N THR A 444 -6.65 9.90 11.70
CA THR A 444 -8.10 9.73 11.63
C THR A 444 -8.46 8.33 11.11
N ILE A 445 -9.65 7.85 11.46
CA ILE A 445 -10.13 6.51 11.10
C ILE A 445 -11.52 6.63 10.45
N GLY A 446 -11.75 5.82 9.42
CA GLY A 446 -13.02 5.75 8.73
C GLY A 446 -13.19 6.81 7.65
N SER A 447 -14.43 6.97 7.15
CA SER A 447 -14.76 7.89 6.07
C SER A 447 -14.35 9.35 6.41
N PRO A 448 -13.83 10.13 5.46
CA PRO A 448 -13.71 9.85 4.01
C PRO A 448 -12.36 9.21 3.59
N ASN A 449 -11.53 8.74 4.53
CA ASN A 449 -10.22 8.17 4.21
C ASN A 449 -10.33 6.97 3.28
N TRP A 450 -9.42 6.88 2.31
CA TRP A 450 -9.24 5.76 1.38
C TRP A 450 -10.37 5.59 0.36
N GLU A 451 -11.35 6.50 0.31
CA GLU A 451 -12.57 6.34 -0.46
C GLU A 451 -12.55 7.05 -1.82
N TRP A 452 -11.72 8.10 -2.00
CA TRP A 452 -11.72 8.87 -3.24
C TRP A 452 -11.37 7.99 -4.45
N LYS A 453 -12.10 8.18 -5.55
CA LYS A 453 -11.82 7.53 -6.83
C LYS A 453 -12.28 8.38 -8.02
N MET A 454 -11.70 8.13 -9.18
CA MET A 454 -12.20 8.67 -10.43
C MET A 454 -13.47 7.93 -10.86
N SER A 455 -14.47 8.68 -11.30
CA SER A 455 -15.67 8.09 -11.92
C SER A 455 -15.43 7.73 -13.40
N ARG A 456 -14.50 8.42 -14.06
CA ARG A 456 -14.15 8.24 -15.48
C ARG A 456 -12.78 8.86 -15.79
N PHE A 457 -12.23 8.50 -16.96
CA PHE A 457 -10.92 9.01 -17.41
C PHE A 457 -10.95 10.35 -18.17
N THR A 458 -12.11 10.96 -18.36
CA THR A 458 -12.23 12.15 -19.22
C THR A 458 -11.29 13.30 -18.83
N GLU A 459 -11.26 13.64 -17.55
CA GLU A 459 -10.38 14.70 -17.05
C GLU A 459 -8.91 14.25 -17.03
N LEU A 460 -8.66 13.03 -16.62
CA LEU A 460 -7.28 12.46 -16.64
C LEU A 460 -6.69 12.52 -18.05
N ASN A 461 -7.46 12.16 -19.08
CA ASN A 461 -7.00 12.22 -20.48
C ASN A 461 -6.54 13.63 -20.92
N LYS A 462 -7.13 14.69 -20.34
CA LYS A 462 -6.70 16.07 -20.61
C LYS A 462 -5.40 16.38 -19.88
N GLU A 463 -5.30 16.00 -18.62
CA GLU A 463 -4.10 16.26 -17.81
C GLU A 463 -2.91 15.38 -18.25
N MET A 464 -3.14 14.19 -18.78
CA MET A 464 -2.08 13.35 -19.35
C MET A 464 -1.41 13.99 -20.59
N LYS A 465 -2.11 14.82 -21.34
CA LYS A 465 -1.50 15.61 -22.43
C LYS A 465 -0.55 16.68 -21.87
N PHE A 466 -0.92 17.32 -20.77
CA PHE A 466 -0.05 18.24 -20.05
C PHE A 466 1.16 17.50 -19.49
N MET A 467 0.94 16.34 -18.83
CA MET A 467 2.01 15.52 -18.28
C MET A 467 3.02 15.12 -19.35
N LYS A 468 2.56 14.64 -20.51
CA LYS A 468 3.43 14.33 -21.65
C LYS A 468 4.29 15.51 -22.06
N LYS A 469 3.69 16.70 -22.17
CA LYS A 469 4.42 17.90 -22.56
C LYS A 469 5.56 18.21 -21.59
N ILE A 470 5.29 18.24 -20.29
CA ILE A 470 6.31 18.58 -19.29
C ILE A 470 7.37 17.49 -19.13
N ILE A 471 7.04 16.22 -19.37
CA ILE A 471 8.03 15.13 -19.44
C ILE A 471 9.07 15.44 -20.51
N HIS A 472 8.64 15.87 -21.71
CA HIS A 472 9.56 16.27 -22.79
C HIS A 472 10.30 17.57 -22.45
N ASP A 473 9.61 18.58 -21.96
CA ASP A 473 10.21 19.88 -21.63
C ASP A 473 11.31 19.75 -20.54
N THR A 474 11.22 18.74 -19.66
CA THR A 474 12.17 18.45 -18.56
C THR A 474 13.10 17.27 -18.81
N ASN A 475 13.15 16.75 -20.04
CA ASN A 475 14.01 15.63 -20.49
C ASN A 475 13.84 14.33 -19.67
N ARG A 476 12.58 14.02 -19.28
CA ARG A 476 12.24 12.80 -18.50
C ARG A 476 11.75 11.65 -19.37
N ASP A 477 11.79 11.80 -20.68
CA ASP A 477 11.48 10.77 -21.67
C ASP A 477 12.73 10.07 -22.22
N GLU A 478 13.92 10.61 -21.97
CA GLU A 478 15.18 10.02 -22.43
C GLU A 478 15.47 8.72 -21.65
N THR A 479 15.58 7.64 -22.38
CA THR A 479 16.19 6.39 -21.90
C THR A 479 17.71 6.61 -21.81
N LEU A 480 18.23 6.59 -20.58
CA LEU A 480 19.66 6.49 -20.34
C LEU A 480 20.21 5.18 -20.90
#